data_8d10a35792094b745fe28f285a545559
#
_entry.id   8d10a35792094b745fe28f285a545559
#
_cell.length_a   1.000
_cell.length_b   1.000
_cell.length_c   1.000
_cell.angle_alpha   90.00
_cell.angle_beta   90.00
_cell.angle_gamma   90.00
#
_symmetry.space_group_name_H-M   'P 1'
#
loop_
_entity.id
_entity.type
_entity.pdbx_description
1 polymer ?
#
loop_
_entity_poly.entity_id
_entity_poly.type
_entity_poly.pdbx_seq_one_letter_code
_entity_poly.pdbx_strand_id
1 'polypeptide(L)'
;ALEVASGTGQHVAWFAAGLPGWHWQPTDADEAHLSSIAAWTAGGDDGPALANVAPPLRLDVRDDPWPLPAADGDADAEAGDAGGPRYDAILCANMLHIAPWPACGALMRGAARHLAPGGVLLTYGPYLEDEVPTAPGNREFDAFLRARDPASGLRRLADVRAQAAAHGLALRERVAMPANNLMLVFARAATP
;
A
#
# COMPACT_ATOMS: atom_id res chain seq x y z
N ALA A 1 -8.45 -6.00 4.97
CA ALA A 1 -7.39 -5.08 4.52
C ALA A 1 -6.47 -5.75 3.51
N LEU A 2 -5.93 -4.97 2.56
CA LEU A 2 -4.89 -5.38 1.63
C LEU A 2 -3.59 -4.64 2.00
N GLU A 3 -2.49 -5.36 2.20
CA GLU A 3 -1.18 -4.74 2.30
C GLU A 3 -0.42 -4.93 0.98
N VAL A 4 -0.05 -3.83 0.34
CA VAL A 4 0.70 -3.78 -0.91
C VAL A 4 2.16 -3.53 -0.61
N ALA A 5 3.06 -4.33 -1.21
CA ALA A 5 4.49 -4.30 -0.95
C ALA A 5 4.82 -4.55 0.54
N SER A 6 4.37 -5.68 1.07
CA SER A 6 4.54 -6.08 2.47
C SER A 6 6.01 -6.31 2.88
N GLY A 7 6.91 -6.38 1.91
CA GLY A 7 8.33 -6.63 2.16
C GLY A 7 8.55 -7.92 2.93
N THR A 8 9.25 -7.85 4.06
CA THR A 8 9.53 -9.04 4.88
C THR A 8 8.33 -9.56 5.68
N GLY A 9 7.19 -8.84 5.75
CA GLY A 9 5.97 -9.28 6.44
C GLY A 9 5.83 -8.84 7.89
N GLN A 10 6.80 -8.10 8.43
CA GLN A 10 6.76 -7.64 9.82
C GLN A 10 5.59 -6.72 10.13
N HIS A 11 5.21 -5.83 9.19
CA HIS A 11 4.10 -4.92 9.38
C HIS A 11 2.77 -5.66 9.44
N VAL A 12 2.48 -6.53 8.45
CA VAL A 12 1.22 -7.29 8.46
C VAL A 12 1.10 -8.18 9.68
N ALA A 13 2.18 -8.82 10.11
CA ALA A 13 2.18 -9.64 11.32
C ALA A 13 1.84 -8.80 12.56
N TRP A 14 2.44 -7.62 12.69
CA TRP A 14 2.20 -6.72 13.81
C TRP A 14 0.77 -6.15 13.81
N PHE A 15 0.28 -5.72 12.64
CA PHE A 15 -1.09 -5.21 12.50
C PHE A 15 -2.13 -6.30 12.74
N ALA A 16 -1.93 -7.50 12.20
CA ALA A 16 -2.87 -8.60 12.37
C ALA A 16 -2.98 -9.04 13.84
N ALA A 17 -1.85 -9.08 14.57
CA ALA A 17 -1.84 -9.36 15.99
C ALA A 17 -2.57 -8.27 16.81
N GLY A 18 -2.38 -7.00 16.46
CA GLY A 18 -3.00 -5.86 17.15
C GLY A 18 -4.47 -5.61 16.76
N LEU A 19 -4.92 -6.13 15.63
CA LEU A 19 -6.25 -5.90 15.06
C LEU A 19 -6.95 -7.23 14.71
N PRO A 20 -7.29 -8.07 15.70
CA PRO A 20 -7.79 -9.42 15.46
C PRO A 20 -9.16 -9.47 14.75
N GLY A 21 -9.90 -8.37 14.74
CA GLY A 21 -11.17 -8.24 14.00
C GLY A 21 -11.01 -7.89 12.51
N TRP A 22 -9.76 -7.72 12.03
CA TRP A 22 -9.46 -7.45 10.63
C TRP A 22 -8.89 -8.69 9.93
N HIS A 23 -9.29 -8.92 8.70
CA HIS A 23 -8.66 -9.90 7.82
C HIS A 23 -7.64 -9.21 6.92
N TRP A 24 -6.44 -9.77 6.83
CA TRP A 24 -5.32 -9.19 6.10
C TRP A 24 -4.93 -10.05 4.91
N GLN A 25 -4.82 -9.41 3.74
CA GLN A 25 -4.22 -10.00 2.55
C GLN A 25 -2.87 -9.31 2.29
N PRO A 26 -1.75 -9.93 2.66
CA PRO A 26 -0.42 -9.41 2.32
C PRO A 26 -0.07 -9.72 0.87
N THR A 27 0.65 -8.78 0.24
CA THR A 27 1.12 -8.95 -1.14
C THR A 27 2.51 -8.34 -1.34
N ASP A 28 3.30 -8.92 -2.24
CA ASP A 28 4.56 -8.32 -2.68
C ASP A 28 4.86 -8.71 -4.13
N ALA A 29 5.62 -7.87 -4.84
CA ALA A 29 6.07 -8.16 -6.20
C ALA A 29 7.23 -9.17 -6.23
N ASP A 30 8.03 -9.24 -5.17
CA ASP A 30 9.17 -10.14 -5.04
C ASP A 30 8.73 -11.45 -4.38
N GLU A 31 8.87 -12.55 -5.11
CA GLU A 31 8.54 -13.89 -4.62
C GLU A 31 9.37 -14.30 -3.38
N ALA A 32 10.59 -13.78 -3.22
CA ALA A 32 11.39 -14.02 -2.03
C ALA A 32 10.74 -13.45 -0.76
N HIS A 33 10.03 -12.33 -0.87
CA HIS A 33 9.28 -11.75 0.24
C HIS A 33 8.08 -12.59 0.64
N LEU A 34 7.41 -13.29 -0.30
CA LEU A 34 6.24 -14.12 0.02
C LEU A 34 6.57 -15.21 1.04
N SER A 35 7.74 -15.84 0.90
CA SER A 35 8.22 -16.84 1.86
C SER A 35 8.48 -16.23 3.24
N SER A 36 9.04 -15.02 3.29
CA SER A 36 9.27 -14.30 4.54
C SER A 36 7.96 -13.89 5.21
N ILE A 37 6.99 -13.36 4.43
CA ILE A 37 5.65 -13.02 4.94
C ILE A 37 5.00 -14.26 5.56
N ALA A 38 5.02 -15.39 4.84
CA ALA A 38 4.45 -16.64 5.33
C ALA A 38 5.11 -17.08 6.65
N ALA A 39 6.44 -16.98 6.76
CA ALA A 39 7.15 -17.31 7.99
C ALA A 39 6.75 -16.41 9.18
N TRP A 40 6.62 -15.09 8.97
CA TRP A 40 6.20 -14.15 10.01
C TRP A 40 4.77 -14.38 10.50
N THR A 41 3.90 -14.92 9.65
CA THR A 41 2.48 -15.10 9.96
C THR A 41 2.10 -16.52 10.38
N ALA A 42 2.99 -17.50 10.14
CA ALA A 42 2.76 -18.91 10.48
C ALA A 42 2.80 -19.21 11.98
N GLY A 43 3.30 -18.28 12.81
CA GLY A 43 3.59 -18.54 14.20
C GLY A 43 4.88 -19.34 14.39
N GLY A 44 5.23 -19.63 15.65
CA GLY A 44 6.46 -20.32 16.01
C GLY A 44 6.83 -20.02 17.44
N ASP A 45 8.14 -19.93 17.73
CA ASP A 45 8.65 -19.62 19.06
C ASP A 45 8.17 -18.24 19.59
N ASP A 46 7.85 -17.30 18.69
CA ASP A 46 7.40 -15.94 19.03
C ASP A 46 5.88 -15.80 19.19
N GLY A 47 5.09 -16.87 19.00
CA GLY A 47 3.65 -16.85 19.21
C GLY A 47 2.84 -17.75 18.27
N PRO A 48 1.50 -17.75 18.43
CA PRO A 48 0.62 -18.56 17.61
C PRO A 48 0.53 -18.02 16.17
N ALA A 49 0.13 -18.89 15.25
CA ALA A 49 -0.19 -18.49 13.88
C ALA A 49 -1.30 -17.43 13.86
N LEU A 50 -1.18 -16.48 12.94
CA LEU A 50 -2.14 -15.39 12.77
C LEU A 50 -3.28 -15.84 11.85
N ALA A 51 -4.34 -16.37 12.43
CA ALA A 51 -5.50 -16.93 11.72
C ALA A 51 -6.25 -15.90 10.86
N ASN A 52 -6.03 -14.61 11.08
CA ASN A 52 -6.63 -13.51 10.35
C ASN A 52 -5.75 -12.96 9.22
N VAL A 53 -4.68 -13.69 8.84
CA VAL A 53 -3.83 -13.36 7.69
C VAL A 53 -3.97 -14.45 6.64
N ALA A 54 -4.36 -14.04 5.43
CA ALA A 54 -4.42 -14.94 4.28
C ALA A 54 -3.00 -15.28 3.78
N PRO A 55 -2.83 -16.38 3.04
CA PRO A 55 -1.56 -16.68 2.37
C PRO A 55 -1.11 -15.49 1.50
N PRO A 56 0.20 -15.13 1.50
CA PRO A 56 0.67 -14.00 0.73
C PRO A 56 0.53 -14.25 -0.79
N LEU A 57 0.20 -13.20 -1.54
CA LEU A 57 0.04 -13.25 -2.98
C LEU A 57 1.10 -12.40 -3.68
N ARG A 58 1.56 -12.88 -4.85
CA ARG A 58 2.37 -12.05 -5.73
C ARG A 58 1.51 -10.95 -6.34
N LEU A 59 1.93 -9.70 -6.17
CA LEU A 59 1.28 -8.54 -6.77
C LEU A 59 2.33 -7.47 -7.10
N ASP A 60 2.51 -7.18 -8.37
CA ASP A 60 3.14 -5.94 -8.82
C ASP A 60 2.04 -4.89 -9.04
N VAL A 61 2.16 -3.73 -8.42
CA VAL A 61 1.15 -2.65 -8.58
C VAL A 61 0.95 -2.24 -10.02
N ARG A 62 1.92 -2.50 -10.91
CA ARG A 62 1.87 -2.21 -12.34
C ARG A 62 1.02 -3.20 -13.14
N ASP A 63 0.69 -4.36 -12.56
CA ASP A 63 -0.23 -5.30 -13.18
C ASP A 63 -1.62 -4.64 -13.35
N ASP A 64 -2.31 -4.95 -14.44
CA ASP A 64 -3.65 -4.43 -14.72
C ASP A 64 -4.50 -5.47 -15.43
N PRO A 65 -5.50 -6.07 -14.77
CA PRO A 65 -5.88 -5.88 -13.37
C PRO A 65 -4.88 -6.49 -12.36
N TRP A 66 -5.00 -6.09 -11.10
CA TRP A 66 -4.28 -6.77 -10.02
C TRP A 66 -4.73 -8.23 -9.92
N PRO A 67 -3.80 -9.20 -9.80
CA PRO A 67 -4.12 -10.63 -9.76
C PRO A 67 -4.66 -11.06 -8.38
N LEU A 68 -5.70 -10.41 -7.91
CA LEU A 68 -6.37 -10.72 -6.66
C LEU A 68 -7.46 -11.77 -6.91
N PRO A 69 -7.64 -12.76 -5.99
CA PRO A 69 -8.69 -13.75 -6.12
C PRO A 69 -10.06 -13.07 -6.11
N ALA A 70 -11.05 -13.66 -6.80
CA ALA A 70 -12.44 -13.20 -6.69
C ALA A 70 -12.90 -13.26 -5.23
N ALA A 71 -13.77 -12.33 -4.82
CA ALA A 71 -14.39 -12.42 -3.50
C ALA A 71 -15.28 -13.69 -3.43
N ASP A 72 -15.20 -14.41 -2.30
CA ASP A 72 -16.09 -15.53 -2.05
C ASP A 72 -17.55 -15.03 -2.09
N GLY A 73 -18.31 -15.45 -3.09
CA GLY A 73 -19.71 -15.07 -3.29
C GLY A 73 -20.03 -14.24 -4.53
N ASP A 74 -19.04 -13.73 -5.27
CA ASP A 74 -19.24 -12.95 -6.51
C ASP A 74 -19.36 -13.85 -7.77
N ALA A 75 -20.01 -15.00 -7.66
CA ALA A 75 -20.27 -15.87 -8.82
C ALA A 75 -21.18 -15.20 -9.89
N ASP A 76 -21.84 -14.09 -9.55
CA ASP A 76 -22.76 -13.35 -10.39
C ASP A 76 -22.28 -11.93 -10.78
N ALA A 77 -21.00 -11.60 -10.59
CA ALA A 77 -20.46 -10.32 -11.06
C ALA A 77 -20.54 -10.28 -12.59
N GLU A 78 -21.51 -9.53 -13.11
CA GLU A 78 -21.64 -9.26 -14.54
C GLU A 78 -20.32 -8.69 -15.08
N ALA A 79 -19.90 -9.15 -16.26
CA ALA A 79 -18.62 -8.85 -16.91
C ALA A 79 -18.38 -7.37 -17.29
N GLY A 80 -18.99 -6.44 -16.61
CA GLY A 80 -18.91 -4.98 -16.84
C GLY A 80 -18.42 -4.17 -15.65
N ASP A 81 -18.58 -4.65 -14.43
CA ASP A 81 -17.92 -4.05 -13.26
C ASP A 81 -16.74 -4.97 -12.90
N ALA A 82 -15.51 -4.43 -12.83
CA ALA A 82 -14.30 -5.20 -12.57
C ALA A 82 -14.38 -5.82 -11.16
N GLY A 83 -15.15 -6.93 -11.06
CA GLY A 83 -15.52 -7.65 -9.86
C GLY A 83 -14.33 -8.38 -9.25
N GLY A 84 -13.47 -7.61 -8.59
CA GLY A 84 -12.45 -8.13 -7.70
C GLY A 84 -12.82 -7.86 -6.24
N PRO A 85 -12.08 -8.44 -5.28
CA PRO A 85 -12.35 -8.24 -3.87
C PRO A 85 -12.27 -6.75 -3.52
N ARG A 86 -13.12 -6.33 -2.59
CA ARG A 86 -13.16 -4.96 -2.08
C ARG A 86 -12.57 -4.93 -0.68
N TYR A 87 -11.75 -3.92 -0.41
CA TYR A 87 -11.05 -3.75 0.86
C TYR A 87 -11.47 -2.46 1.55
N ASP A 88 -11.72 -2.53 2.85
CA ASP A 88 -11.99 -1.35 3.68
C ASP A 88 -10.73 -0.51 3.88
N ALA A 89 -9.57 -1.15 3.85
CA ALA A 89 -8.29 -0.48 3.88
C ALA A 89 -7.29 -1.14 2.91
N ILE A 90 -6.55 -0.29 2.18
CA ILE A 90 -5.37 -0.69 1.41
C ILE A 90 -4.18 0.06 2.01
N LEU A 91 -3.16 -0.67 2.46
CA LEU A 91 -1.95 -0.11 3.04
C LEU A 91 -0.76 -0.30 2.10
N CYS A 92 0.04 0.74 1.92
CA CYS A 92 1.30 0.68 1.19
C CYS A 92 2.37 1.47 1.95
N ALA A 93 3.31 0.78 2.57
CA ALA A 93 4.38 1.38 3.34
C ALA A 93 5.71 1.37 2.57
N ASN A 94 6.38 2.52 2.51
CA ASN A 94 7.74 2.69 1.98
C ASN A 94 7.97 2.31 0.50
N MET A 95 6.98 1.87 -0.26
CA MET A 95 7.15 1.48 -1.66
C MET A 95 7.38 2.70 -2.58
N LEU A 96 6.64 3.79 -2.38
CA LEU A 96 6.58 4.89 -3.35
C LEU A 96 7.93 5.58 -3.61
N HIS A 97 8.82 5.62 -2.62
CA HIS A 97 10.15 6.21 -2.80
C HIS A 97 11.21 5.19 -3.27
N ILE A 98 10.89 3.89 -3.26
CA ILE A 98 11.76 2.82 -3.75
C ILE A 98 11.41 2.46 -5.20
N ALA A 99 10.12 2.26 -5.49
CA ALA A 99 9.65 1.87 -6.82
C ALA A 99 9.78 3.02 -7.84
N PRO A 100 9.92 2.73 -9.14
CA PRO A 100 9.87 3.75 -10.18
C PRO A 100 8.57 4.55 -10.16
N TRP A 101 8.63 5.83 -10.56
CA TRP A 101 7.49 6.75 -10.48
C TRP A 101 6.16 6.23 -11.05
N PRO A 102 6.12 5.49 -12.19
CA PRO A 102 4.87 4.93 -12.71
C PRO A 102 4.12 4.02 -11.71
N ALA A 103 4.81 3.43 -10.74
CA ALA A 103 4.19 2.63 -9.69
C ALA A 103 3.23 3.45 -8.81
N CYS A 104 3.44 4.77 -8.68
CA CYS A 104 2.52 5.63 -7.93
C CYS A 104 1.14 5.69 -8.59
N GLY A 105 1.07 6.00 -9.88
CA GLY A 105 -0.20 6.01 -10.62
C GLY A 105 -0.86 4.64 -10.66
N ALA A 106 -0.06 3.58 -10.82
CA ALA A 106 -0.54 2.20 -10.80
C ALA A 106 -1.16 1.81 -9.46
N LEU A 107 -0.51 2.18 -8.33
CA LEU A 107 -1.08 2.00 -6.99
C LEU A 107 -2.42 2.74 -6.85
N MET A 108 -2.49 4.01 -7.27
CA MET A 108 -3.72 4.80 -7.17
C MET A 108 -4.86 4.21 -8.01
N ARG A 109 -4.57 3.74 -9.23
CA ARG A 109 -5.53 3.05 -10.10
C ARG A 109 -6.05 1.76 -9.46
N GLY A 110 -5.15 0.90 -8.99
CA GLY A 110 -5.52 -0.36 -8.35
C GLY A 110 -6.31 -0.13 -7.07
N ALA A 111 -5.87 0.80 -6.21
CA ALA A 111 -6.61 1.17 -5.01
C ALA A 111 -8.00 1.71 -5.32
N ALA A 112 -8.15 2.60 -6.31
CA ALA A 112 -9.45 3.11 -6.72
C ALA A 112 -10.40 2.00 -7.19
N ARG A 113 -9.87 0.95 -7.81
CA ARG A 113 -10.67 -0.22 -8.25
C ARG A 113 -11.08 -1.12 -7.08
N HIS A 114 -10.20 -1.35 -6.12
CA HIS A 114 -10.37 -2.35 -5.07
C HIS A 114 -10.78 -1.80 -3.70
N LEU A 115 -10.91 -0.49 -3.52
CA LEU A 115 -11.49 0.06 -2.29
C LEU A 115 -12.99 -0.17 -2.22
N ALA A 116 -13.46 -0.65 -1.07
CA ALA A 116 -14.87 -0.69 -0.73
C ALA A 116 -15.47 0.73 -0.66
N PRO A 117 -16.79 0.90 -0.77
CA PRO A 117 -17.44 2.16 -0.43
C PRO A 117 -17.06 2.61 0.99
N GLY A 118 -16.50 3.82 1.12
CA GLY A 118 -15.99 4.33 2.40
C GLY A 118 -14.61 3.84 2.81
N GLY A 119 -14.01 2.93 2.04
CA GLY A 119 -12.66 2.43 2.28
C GLY A 119 -11.57 3.48 2.02
N VAL A 120 -10.37 3.23 2.58
CA VAL A 120 -9.25 4.16 2.52
C VAL A 120 -7.97 3.50 1.98
N LEU A 121 -7.20 4.28 1.22
CA LEU A 121 -5.81 3.96 0.90
C LEU A 121 -4.90 4.71 1.88
N LEU A 122 -4.04 3.98 2.55
CA LEU A 122 -3.02 4.49 3.46
C LEU A 122 -1.66 4.35 2.79
N THR A 123 -0.93 5.46 2.61
CA THR A 123 0.47 5.40 2.16
C THR A 123 1.38 5.99 3.21
N TYR A 124 2.43 5.25 3.58
CA TYR A 124 3.38 5.66 4.59
C TYR A 124 4.78 5.80 4.00
N GLY A 125 5.50 6.84 4.43
CA GLY A 125 6.90 7.07 4.07
C GLY A 125 7.31 8.53 4.16
N PRO A 126 8.55 8.85 3.78
CA PRO A 126 9.01 10.22 3.66
C PRO A 126 8.51 10.84 2.35
N TYR A 127 8.03 12.08 2.45
CA TYR A 127 7.57 12.89 1.31
C TYR A 127 8.25 14.25 1.31
N LEU A 128 8.33 14.87 0.14
CA LEU A 128 8.73 16.26 -0.02
C LEU A 128 7.49 17.15 -0.01
N GLU A 129 7.47 18.17 0.83
CA GLU A 129 6.41 19.18 0.91
C GLU A 129 6.94 20.53 0.46
N ASP A 130 6.18 21.28 -0.34
CA ASP A 130 6.69 22.46 -1.03
C ASP A 130 7.06 23.61 -0.08
N GLU A 131 6.32 23.77 1.02
CA GLU A 131 6.51 24.87 1.98
C GLU A 131 7.23 24.43 3.26
N VAL A 132 7.63 23.15 3.33
CA VAL A 132 8.28 22.59 4.51
C VAL A 132 9.74 22.23 4.16
N PRO A 133 10.73 22.77 4.86
CA PRO A 133 12.11 22.38 4.64
C PRO A 133 12.31 20.88 4.87
N THR A 134 12.86 20.20 3.87
CA THR A 134 13.17 18.77 3.99
C THR A 134 14.20 18.54 5.09
N ALA A 135 13.88 17.66 6.03
CA ALA A 135 14.79 17.30 7.12
C ALA A 135 16.14 16.77 6.60
N PRO A 136 17.26 17.05 7.28
CA PRO A 136 18.59 16.59 6.84
C PRO A 136 18.64 15.10 6.53
N GLY A 137 18.12 14.24 7.42
CA GLY A 137 18.08 12.79 7.22
C GLY A 137 17.28 12.37 5.98
N ASN A 138 16.19 13.06 5.67
CA ASN A 138 15.41 12.78 4.45
C ASN A 138 16.17 13.19 3.18
N ARG A 139 16.96 14.26 3.23
CA ARG A 139 17.82 14.65 2.09
C ARG A 139 18.93 13.62 1.85
N GLU A 140 19.57 13.14 2.91
CA GLU A 140 20.58 12.09 2.83
C GLU A 140 20.00 10.80 2.30
N PHE A 141 18.81 10.44 2.78
CA PHE A 141 18.09 9.25 2.32
C PHE A 141 17.68 9.36 0.85
N ASP A 142 17.17 10.50 0.40
CA ASP A 142 16.87 10.74 -1.02
C ASP A 142 18.11 10.59 -1.90
N ALA A 143 19.23 11.18 -1.49
CA ALA A 143 20.51 11.06 -2.19
C ALA A 143 20.98 9.59 -2.27
N PHE A 144 20.86 8.85 -1.17
CA PHE A 144 21.22 7.44 -1.09
C PHE A 144 20.34 6.59 -2.04
N LEU A 145 19.03 6.81 -2.06
CA LEU A 145 18.11 6.09 -2.96
C LEU A 145 18.47 6.34 -4.42
N ARG A 146 18.66 7.61 -4.81
CA ARG A 146 18.98 8.00 -6.20
C ARG A 146 20.35 7.51 -6.66
N ALA A 147 21.30 7.37 -5.74
CA ALA A 147 22.61 6.81 -6.05
C ALA A 147 22.55 5.30 -6.36
N ARG A 148 21.58 4.58 -5.78
CA ARG A 148 21.34 3.16 -6.05
C ARG A 148 20.49 2.93 -7.30
N ASP A 149 19.45 3.72 -7.46
CA ASP A 149 18.57 3.70 -8.62
C ASP A 149 18.05 5.12 -8.89
N PRO A 150 18.41 5.75 -10.02
CA PRO A 150 17.92 7.08 -10.38
C PRO A 150 16.39 7.19 -10.50
N ALA A 151 15.67 6.09 -10.68
CA ALA A 151 14.22 6.06 -10.71
C ALA A 151 13.59 6.11 -9.31
N SER A 152 14.35 5.80 -8.27
CA SER A 152 13.98 5.92 -6.85
C SER A 152 14.11 7.36 -6.35
N GLY A 153 13.65 7.63 -5.15
CA GLY A 153 13.78 8.91 -4.45
C GLY A 153 12.46 9.38 -3.84
N LEU A 154 12.55 10.34 -2.92
CA LEU A 154 11.39 10.90 -2.24
C LEU A 154 10.46 11.57 -3.25
N ARG A 155 9.16 11.39 -3.03
CA ARG A 155 8.11 11.92 -3.92
C ARG A 155 7.53 13.20 -3.33
N ARG A 156 7.24 14.18 -4.21
CA ARG A 156 6.54 15.39 -3.77
C ARG A 156 5.10 15.05 -3.44
N LEU A 157 4.63 15.51 -2.30
CA LEU A 157 3.24 15.30 -1.87
C LEU A 157 2.23 15.82 -2.91
N ALA A 158 2.54 16.97 -3.55
CA ALA A 158 1.70 17.54 -4.59
C ALA A 158 1.55 16.60 -5.79
N ASP A 159 2.64 15.95 -6.23
CA ASP A 159 2.63 15.02 -7.37
C ASP A 159 1.85 13.74 -7.02
N VAL A 160 2.03 13.21 -5.80
CA VAL A 160 1.27 12.04 -5.32
C VAL A 160 -0.23 12.35 -5.26
N ARG A 161 -0.60 13.54 -4.77
CA ARG A 161 -2.00 13.99 -4.77
C ARG A 161 -2.58 14.12 -6.18
N ALA A 162 -1.79 14.63 -7.14
CA ALA A 162 -2.21 14.72 -8.53
C ALA A 162 -2.46 13.34 -9.13
N GLN A 163 -1.58 12.35 -8.86
CA GLN A 163 -1.80 10.97 -9.27
C GLN A 163 -3.07 10.37 -8.64
N ALA A 164 -3.30 10.60 -7.35
CA ALA A 164 -4.51 10.15 -6.68
C ALA A 164 -5.78 10.75 -7.32
N ALA A 165 -5.77 12.06 -7.56
CA ALA A 165 -6.90 12.77 -8.17
C ALA A 165 -7.22 12.27 -9.60
N ALA A 166 -6.19 11.95 -10.39
CA ALA A 166 -6.35 11.39 -11.74
C ALA A 166 -7.08 10.03 -11.74
N HIS A 167 -7.10 9.33 -10.60
CA HIS A 167 -7.79 8.06 -10.40
C HIS A 167 -9.02 8.16 -9.46
N GLY A 168 -9.54 9.36 -9.24
CA GLY A 168 -10.75 9.57 -8.44
C GLY A 168 -10.55 9.42 -6.94
N LEU A 169 -9.31 9.50 -6.45
CA LEU A 169 -8.97 9.51 -5.03
C LEU A 169 -8.61 10.92 -4.56
N ALA A 170 -9.06 11.30 -3.38
CA ALA A 170 -8.72 12.57 -2.75
C ALA A 170 -7.98 12.34 -1.44
N LEU A 171 -6.94 13.14 -1.17
CA LEU A 171 -6.29 13.17 0.13
C LEU A 171 -7.28 13.70 1.18
N ARG A 172 -7.58 12.89 2.18
CA ARG A 172 -8.47 13.21 3.30
C ARG A 172 -7.70 13.70 4.51
N GLU A 173 -6.57 13.06 4.76
CA GLU A 173 -5.78 13.36 5.95
C GLU A 173 -4.29 13.21 5.65
N ARG A 174 -3.50 14.09 6.27
CA ARG A 174 -2.04 14.04 6.31
C ARG A 174 -1.62 14.01 7.77
N VAL A 175 -1.05 12.90 8.22
CA VAL A 175 -0.60 12.71 9.60
C VAL A 175 0.92 12.75 9.65
N ALA A 176 1.48 13.60 10.51
CA ALA A 176 2.92 13.59 10.79
C ALA A 176 3.27 12.35 11.61
N MET A 177 4.29 11.65 11.17
CA MET A 177 4.77 10.42 11.79
C MET A 177 6.21 10.59 12.27
N PRO A 178 6.69 9.73 13.18
CA PRO A 178 8.08 9.76 13.62
C PRO A 178 9.08 9.71 12.45
N ALA A 179 10.31 10.17 12.69
CA ALA A 179 11.40 10.19 11.74
C ALA A 179 11.12 10.97 10.44
N ASN A 180 10.31 12.03 10.54
CA ASN A 180 9.90 12.87 9.41
C ASN A 180 9.20 12.12 8.27
N ASN A 181 8.48 11.05 8.61
CA ASN A 181 7.56 10.37 7.70
C ASN A 181 6.17 10.99 7.76
N LEU A 182 5.36 10.68 6.77
CA LEU A 182 3.95 11.00 6.74
C LEU A 182 3.14 9.73 6.54
N MET A 183 1.95 9.68 7.17
CA MET A 183 0.86 8.82 6.75
C MET A 183 -0.13 9.67 5.96
N LEU A 184 -0.40 9.28 4.73
CA LEU A 184 -1.38 9.93 3.86
C LEU A 184 -2.59 9.02 3.73
N VAL A 185 -3.76 9.57 4.02
CA VAL A 185 -5.05 8.86 3.93
C VAL A 185 -5.79 9.38 2.70
N PHE A 186 -6.01 8.51 1.73
CA PHE A 186 -6.79 8.80 0.54
C PHE A 186 -8.12 8.03 0.60
N ALA A 187 -9.18 8.63 0.07
CA ALA A 187 -10.46 7.96 -0.14
C ALA A 187 -11.03 8.38 -1.49
N ARG A 188 -12.07 7.70 -1.96
CA ARG A 188 -12.76 8.12 -3.17
C ARG A 188 -13.19 9.59 -3.04
N ALA A 189 -12.98 10.36 -4.10
CA ALA A 189 -13.52 11.71 -4.17
C ALA A 189 -15.05 11.64 -4.04
N ALA A 190 -15.64 12.60 -3.31
CA ALA A 190 -17.09 12.72 -3.31
C ALA A 190 -17.55 13.01 -4.74
N THR A 191 -18.54 12.24 -5.21
CA THR A 191 -19.22 12.57 -6.47
C THR A 191 -19.96 13.89 -6.25
N PRO A 192 -19.82 14.88 -7.15
CA PRO A 192 -20.53 16.16 -7.04
C PRO A 192 -22.03 15.99 -7.11
#